data_acbe9ecd48ee102bd7dda073d3083a09
#
_entry.id   acbe9ecd48ee102bd7dda073d3083a09
#
_cell.length_a   1.000
_cell.length_b   1.000
_cell.length_c   1.000
_cell.angle_alpha   90.00
_cell.angle_beta   90.00
_cell.angle_gamma   90.00
#
_symmetry.space_group_name_H-M   'P 1'
#
loop_
_entity.id
_entity.type
_entity.pdbx_description
1 polymer ?
#
loop_
_entity_poly.entity_id
_entity_poly.type
_entity_poly.pdbx_seq_one_letter_code
_entity_poly.pdbx_strand_id
1 'polypeptide(L)'
;MQSGQKLLAAIFKNFDERPDLDEVFFNGPDVSASGSFASSVNAGMLLRQDVMPPLQTFFDSSLAVLDWLQDLAAACNTRLDPMFPSAGGNIPGQAARWHAIFPPLIRNGPVFCVRRNRFAKLTLDDFEIKDPLRAQITGHLVRGGSLLVSGPTGSGKSSFLAAVLRQFFSNRRMVIIETVEELDGLSSNFLNMVARPPNLAGVGAVSASWLFQEALRLRPDGIVIGEIRGQEAAAFAGAISSGHASCFATIHSGSVEQARNRLTWLAGEATSRQLLSGSNAMVVQMSRGGNSPAIPAIVGYGPLSGLQ
;
A
#
# COMPACT_ATOMS: atom_id res chain seq x y z
N MET A 1 -13.52 22.95 12.16
CA MET A 1 -14.26 21.82 11.54
C MET A 1 -14.84 22.13 10.16
N GLN A 2 -15.63 23.20 9.96
CA GLN A 2 -16.25 23.50 8.64
C GLN A 2 -15.23 23.71 7.49
N SER A 3 -14.14 24.42 7.75
CA SER A 3 -13.10 24.71 6.74
C SER A 3 -12.39 23.45 6.23
N GLY A 4 -12.03 22.55 7.12
CA GLY A 4 -11.41 21.28 6.76
C GLY A 4 -12.34 20.35 5.99
N GLN A 5 -13.64 20.34 6.33
CA GLN A 5 -14.65 19.60 5.56
C GLN A 5 -14.80 20.16 4.13
N LYS A 6 -14.78 21.49 3.98
CA LYS A 6 -14.81 22.16 2.66
C LYS A 6 -13.57 21.79 1.84
N LEU A 7 -12.39 21.77 2.47
CA LEU A 7 -11.15 21.36 1.80
C LEU A 7 -11.22 19.90 1.33
N LEU A 8 -11.58 18.97 2.20
CA LEU A 8 -11.71 17.56 1.82
C LEU A 8 -12.75 17.37 0.71
N ALA A 9 -13.91 18.02 0.81
CA ALA A 9 -14.93 17.97 -0.24
C ALA A 9 -14.38 18.48 -1.60
N ALA A 10 -13.60 19.56 -1.58
CA ALA A 10 -12.97 20.08 -2.79
C ALA A 10 -11.91 19.12 -3.36
N ILE A 11 -11.11 18.47 -2.50
CA ILE A 11 -10.14 17.44 -2.92
C ILE A 11 -10.85 16.26 -3.59
N PHE A 12 -11.90 15.72 -2.95
CA PHE A 12 -12.64 14.58 -3.50
C PHE A 12 -13.37 14.93 -4.79
N LYS A 13 -13.96 16.13 -4.89
CA LYS A 13 -14.53 16.63 -6.13
C LYS A 13 -13.47 16.67 -7.25
N ASN A 14 -12.25 17.14 -6.98
CA ASN A 14 -11.16 17.10 -7.96
C ASN A 14 -10.78 15.67 -8.38
N PHE A 15 -10.79 14.71 -7.44
CA PHE A 15 -10.57 13.32 -7.77
C PHE A 15 -11.66 12.73 -8.66
N ASP A 16 -12.91 13.14 -8.49
CA ASP A 16 -14.04 12.66 -9.29
C ASP A 16 -14.03 13.27 -10.70
N GLU A 17 -13.74 14.57 -10.80
CA GLU A 17 -13.67 15.30 -12.07
C GLU A 17 -12.41 14.96 -12.89
N ARG A 18 -11.36 14.47 -12.24
CA ARG A 18 -10.06 14.11 -12.85
C ARG A 18 -9.70 12.67 -12.49
N PRO A 19 -10.22 11.68 -13.22
CA PRO A 19 -9.96 10.28 -12.92
C PRO A 19 -8.49 9.87 -12.97
N ASP A 20 -7.64 10.62 -13.68
CA ASP A 20 -6.18 10.45 -13.77
C ASP A 20 -5.41 11.07 -12.59
N LEU A 21 -6.04 11.90 -11.76
CA LEU A 21 -5.43 12.50 -10.58
C LEU A 21 -5.33 11.48 -9.45
N ASP A 22 -4.12 11.16 -9.02
CA ASP A 22 -3.84 10.19 -7.95
C ASP A 22 -3.65 10.83 -6.58
N GLU A 23 -3.05 12.02 -6.54
CA GLU A 23 -2.61 12.64 -5.31
C GLU A 23 -2.59 14.17 -5.43
N VAL A 24 -2.92 14.85 -4.35
CA VAL A 24 -2.89 16.31 -4.22
C VAL A 24 -1.91 16.69 -3.12
N PHE A 25 -1.02 17.64 -3.39
CA PHE A 25 0.03 18.10 -2.47
C PHE A 25 -0.12 19.60 -2.17
N PHE A 26 -0.10 19.94 -0.90
CA PHE A 26 0.01 21.31 -0.41
C PHE A 26 1.40 21.50 0.20
N ASN A 27 2.25 22.27 -0.47
CA ASN A 27 3.65 22.50 -0.08
C ASN A 27 3.84 23.77 0.78
N GLY A 28 2.84 24.09 1.57
CA GLY A 28 2.75 25.26 2.44
C GLY A 28 1.35 25.87 2.36
N PRO A 29 0.97 26.69 3.35
CA PRO A 29 -0.38 27.25 3.40
C PRO A 29 -0.65 28.25 2.26
N ASP A 30 0.39 28.91 1.74
CA ASP A 30 0.29 29.99 0.77
C ASP A 30 0.51 29.56 -0.68
N VAL A 31 0.85 28.29 -0.90
CA VAL A 31 1.19 27.73 -2.22
C VAL A 31 0.00 26.96 -2.78
N SER A 32 -0.35 27.22 -4.03
CA SER A 32 -1.35 26.43 -4.76
C SER A 32 -0.98 24.94 -4.76
N ALA A 33 -1.98 24.10 -4.64
CA ALA A 33 -1.74 22.66 -4.59
C ALA A 33 -1.24 22.12 -5.94
N SER A 34 -0.26 21.26 -5.88
CA SER A 34 0.16 20.42 -6.99
C SER A 34 -0.56 19.08 -6.97
N GLY A 35 -0.77 18.48 -8.11
CA GLY A 35 -1.37 17.16 -8.25
C GLY A 35 -0.46 16.17 -8.96
N SER A 36 -0.51 14.94 -8.57
CA SER A 36 0.15 13.82 -9.24
C SER A 36 -0.87 13.08 -10.10
N PHE A 37 -0.56 12.94 -11.38
CA PHE A 37 -1.41 12.34 -12.39
C PHE A 37 -0.78 11.07 -12.94
N ALA A 38 -1.61 10.06 -13.24
CA ALA A 38 -1.17 8.91 -14.01
C ALA A 38 -0.68 9.38 -15.40
N SER A 39 0.61 9.15 -15.71
CA SER A 39 1.19 9.59 -16.98
C SER A 39 1.04 8.54 -18.06
N SER A 40 0.63 8.98 -19.25
CA SER A 40 0.62 8.15 -20.47
C SER A 40 1.97 8.12 -21.23
N VAL A 41 2.95 8.97 -20.81
CA VAL A 41 4.19 9.18 -21.59
C VAL A 41 5.39 9.05 -20.69
N ASN A 42 6.07 8.02 -20.57
CA ASN A 42 7.19 7.73 -19.67
C ASN A 42 6.75 7.30 -18.26
N ALA A 43 7.28 6.23 -17.77
CA ALA A 43 7.00 5.55 -16.49
C ALA A 43 7.09 6.43 -15.21
N GLY A 44 6.66 7.68 -15.23
CA GLY A 44 6.68 8.65 -14.15
C GLY A 44 5.33 9.29 -13.90
N MET A 45 5.16 9.82 -12.68
CA MET A 45 4.00 10.65 -12.34
C MET A 45 4.23 12.06 -12.89
N LEU A 46 3.25 12.58 -13.63
CA LEU A 46 3.25 13.99 -14.03
C LEU A 46 2.80 14.85 -12.84
N LEU A 47 3.65 15.76 -12.39
CA LEU A 47 3.26 16.82 -11.47
C LEU A 47 2.72 18.00 -12.26
N ARG A 48 1.50 18.43 -11.95
CA ARG A 48 0.92 19.69 -12.44
C ARG A 48 0.77 20.65 -11.27
N GLN A 49 1.08 21.91 -11.49
CA GLN A 49 0.85 22.97 -10.52
C GLN A 49 -0.60 23.47 -10.60
N ASP A 50 -1.01 24.23 -9.61
CA ASP A 50 -2.30 24.93 -9.57
C ASP A 50 -3.53 24.01 -9.74
N VAL A 51 -3.45 22.79 -9.21
CA VAL A 51 -4.56 21.83 -9.22
C VAL A 51 -5.70 22.28 -8.31
N MET A 52 -5.34 22.94 -7.21
CA MET A 52 -6.26 23.54 -6.25
C MET A 52 -5.67 24.85 -5.69
N PRO A 53 -6.52 25.77 -5.19
CA PRO A 53 -6.05 26.97 -4.52
C PRO A 53 -5.28 26.65 -3.24
N PRO A 54 -4.47 27.59 -2.71
CA PRO A 54 -3.74 27.41 -1.46
C PRO A 54 -4.64 27.10 -0.27
N LEU A 55 -4.07 26.48 0.78
CA LEU A 55 -4.81 26.16 2.01
C LEU A 55 -5.47 27.40 2.65
N GLN A 56 -4.85 28.57 2.56
CA GLN A 56 -5.40 29.84 3.04
C GLN A 56 -6.75 30.21 2.40
N THR A 57 -7.09 29.69 1.23
CA THR A 57 -8.42 29.88 0.63
C THR A 57 -9.53 29.19 1.43
N PHE A 58 -9.18 28.18 2.19
CA PHE A 58 -10.11 27.38 3.00
C PHE A 58 -10.06 27.73 4.49
N PHE A 59 -8.95 28.34 4.96
CA PHE A 59 -8.71 28.62 6.37
C PHE A 59 -8.33 30.08 6.58
N ASP A 60 -8.82 30.66 7.68
CA ASP A 60 -8.60 32.07 8.02
C ASP A 60 -7.17 32.36 8.50
N SER A 61 -6.39 31.33 8.85
CA SER A 61 -5.00 31.46 9.30
C SER A 61 -4.23 30.14 9.17
N SER A 62 -2.90 30.24 9.16
CA SER A 62 -2.01 29.06 9.21
C SER A 62 -2.22 28.24 10.49
N LEU A 63 -2.57 28.90 11.60
CA LEU A 63 -2.88 28.21 12.85
C LEU A 63 -4.14 27.34 12.72
N ALA A 64 -5.17 27.84 12.05
CA ALA A 64 -6.39 27.06 11.78
C ALA A 64 -6.12 25.84 10.89
N VAL A 65 -5.13 25.88 10.00
CA VAL A 65 -4.66 24.71 9.23
C VAL A 65 -4.01 23.69 10.16
N LEU A 66 -3.15 24.15 11.06
CA LEU A 66 -2.47 23.27 12.03
C LEU A 66 -3.47 22.57 12.95
N ASP A 67 -4.40 23.32 13.53
CA ASP A 67 -5.45 22.80 14.42
C ASP A 67 -6.30 21.73 13.70
N TRP A 68 -6.69 22.02 12.45
CA TRP A 68 -7.45 21.06 11.67
C TRP A 68 -6.68 19.77 11.35
N LEU A 69 -5.38 19.89 11.02
CA LEU A 69 -4.54 18.71 10.76
C LEU A 69 -4.32 17.87 12.04
N GLN A 70 -4.28 18.52 13.20
CA GLN A 70 -4.26 17.82 14.50
C GLN A 70 -5.58 17.09 14.76
N ASP A 71 -6.72 17.72 14.48
CA ASP A 71 -8.04 17.08 14.59
C ASP A 71 -8.14 15.86 13.65
N LEU A 72 -7.65 16.00 12.42
CA LEU A 72 -7.60 14.89 11.45
C LEU A 72 -6.71 13.75 11.93
N ALA A 73 -5.56 14.07 12.51
CA ALA A 73 -4.66 13.08 13.10
C ALA A 73 -5.34 12.34 14.26
N ALA A 74 -5.99 13.06 15.16
CA ALA A 74 -6.74 12.48 16.27
C ALA A 74 -7.89 11.57 15.78
N ALA A 75 -8.62 11.97 14.73
CA ALA A 75 -9.66 11.15 14.11
C ALA A 75 -9.11 9.85 13.48
N CYS A 76 -7.83 9.84 13.11
CA CYS A 76 -7.10 8.67 12.59
C CYS A 76 -6.33 7.90 13.69
N ASN A 77 -6.59 8.15 14.98
CA ASN A 77 -5.87 7.56 16.12
C ASN A 77 -4.35 7.76 16.05
N THR A 78 -3.89 8.87 15.47
CA THR A 78 -2.48 9.24 15.41
C THR A 78 -2.27 10.63 16.02
N ARG A 79 -1.03 11.02 16.25
CA ARG A 79 -0.68 12.31 16.83
C ARG A 79 0.15 13.15 15.87
N LEU A 80 -0.18 14.43 15.79
CA LEU A 80 0.53 15.42 15.00
C LEU A 80 0.67 16.72 15.81
N ASP A 81 1.88 17.04 16.24
CA ASP A 81 2.23 18.25 16.97
C ASP A 81 3.74 18.52 16.87
N PRO A 82 4.28 19.61 17.44
CA PRO A 82 5.72 19.91 17.35
C PRO A 82 6.67 18.84 17.92
N MET A 83 6.20 17.98 18.82
CA MET A 83 6.97 16.84 19.34
C MET A 83 6.88 15.61 18.44
N PHE A 84 5.77 15.49 17.69
CA PHE A 84 5.49 14.46 16.69
C PHE A 84 5.09 15.14 15.38
N PRO A 85 6.07 15.75 14.70
CA PRO A 85 5.79 16.68 13.61
C PRO A 85 5.46 15.98 12.28
N SER A 86 5.20 14.70 12.27
CA SER A 86 4.80 13.92 11.09
C SER A 86 3.74 12.90 11.46
N ALA A 87 2.64 12.89 10.70
CA ALA A 87 1.57 11.92 10.86
C ALA A 87 0.87 11.64 9.53
N GLY A 88 0.19 10.50 9.46
CA GLY A 88 -0.63 10.12 8.34
C GLY A 88 -1.58 8.97 8.71
N GLY A 89 -2.52 8.69 7.83
CA GLY A 89 -3.51 7.64 8.04
C GLY A 89 -4.56 7.60 6.93
N ASN A 90 -5.54 6.73 7.08
CA ASN A 90 -6.72 6.72 6.22
C ASN A 90 -7.69 7.82 6.64
N ILE A 91 -8.28 8.55 5.69
CA ILE A 91 -9.30 9.54 5.98
C ILE A 91 -10.60 8.79 6.32
N PRO A 92 -11.16 8.98 7.54
CA PRO A 92 -12.35 8.26 7.96
C PRO A 92 -13.52 8.40 6.96
N GLY A 93 -14.10 7.27 6.56
CA GLY A 93 -15.22 7.23 5.61
C GLY A 93 -14.85 7.53 4.15
N GLN A 94 -13.58 7.65 3.81
CA GLN A 94 -13.12 7.95 2.46
C GLN A 94 -12.10 6.93 1.97
N ALA A 95 -12.16 6.58 0.69
CA ALA A 95 -11.15 5.75 0.03
C ALA A 95 -9.88 6.58 -0.30
N ALA A 96 -9.28 7.17 0.71
CA ALA A 96 -8.10 8.01 0.59
C ALA A 96 -7.26 8.00 1.87
N ARG A 97 -5.98 8.25 1.71
CA ARG A 97 -5.05 8.44 2.83
C ARG A 97 -4.41 9.82 2.75
N TRP A 98 -3.98 10.31 3.89
CA TRP A 98 -3.31 11.59 4.02
C TRP A 98 -1.96 11.43 4.72
N HIS A 99 -1.10 12.42 4.52
CA HIS A 99 0.13 12.58 5.27
C HIS A 99 0.43 14.07 5.44
N ALA A 100 0.90 14.44 6.63
CA ALA A 100 1.30 15.80 6.92
C ALA A 100 2.64 15.84 7.67
N ILE A 101 3.40 16.92 7.44
CA ILE A 101 4.63 17.23 8.16
C ILE A 101 4.55 18.67 8.65
N PHE A 102 4.88 18.86 9.93
CA PHE A 102 4.85 20.14 10.61
C PHE A 102 6.24 20.76 10.80
N PRO A 103 6.32 22.08 11.03
CA PRO A 103 7.52 22.67 11.63
C PRO A 103 7.86 21.99 12.97
N PRO A 104 9.14 21.84 13.32
CA PRO A 104 10.31 22.45 12.68
C PRO A 104 10.95 21.60 11.56
N LEU A 105 10.41 20.43 11.22
CA LEU A 105 10.97 19.57 10.16
C LEU A 105 10.88 20.23 8.79
N ILE A 106 9.88 21.08 8.58
CA ILE A 106 9.69 21.80 7.34
C ILE A 106 9.54 23.32 7.60
N ARG A 107 10.22 24.15 6.79
CA ARG A 107 10.33 25.58 7.07
C ARG A 107 9.15 26.41 6.55
N ASN A 108 8.50 25.95 5.49
CA ASN A 108 7.50 26.73 4.76
C ASN A 108 6.05 26.50 5.27
N GLY A 109 5.89 26.17 6.55
CA GLY A 109 4.59 25.83 7.13
C GLY A 109 4.25 24.35 6.96
N PRO A 110 3.03 23.92 7.31
CA PRO A 110 2.66 22.53 7.18
C PRO A 110 2.64 22.12 5.70
N VAL A 111 3.21 20.94 5.43
CA VAL A 111 3.01 20.23 4.17
C VAL A 111 1.94 19.17 4.39
N PHE A 112 1.03 19.06 3.46
CA PHE A 112 -0.08 18.13 3.54
C PHE A 112 -0.34 17.50 2.18
N CYS A 113 -0.51 16.19 2.12
CA CYS A 113 -0.91 15.49 0.90
C CYS A 113 -2.10 14.56 1.16
N VAL A 114 -2.91 14.38 0.13
CA VAL A 114 -4.00 13.41 0.10
C VAL A 114 -3.84 12.55 -1.14
N ARG A 115 -3.78 11.24 -0.93
CA ARG A 115 -3.71 10.25 -1.99
C ARG A 115 -4.96 9.38 -1.97
N ARG A 116 -5.64 9.27 -3.12
CA ARG A 116 -6.81 8.40 -3.19
C ARG A 116 -6.42 6.93 -3.34
N ASN A 117 -7.19 6.05 -2.72
CA ASN A 117 -7.08 4.62 -2.89
C ASN A 117 -7.98 4.19 -4.06
N ARG A 118 -7.38 3.74 -5.15
CA ARG A 118 -8.10 3.22 -6.32
C ARG A 118 -8.45 1.74 -6.20
N PHE A 119 -8.03 1.07 -5.12
CA PHE A 119 -8.02 -0.39 -5.00
C PHE A 119 -9.39 -1.04 -5.00
N ALA A 120 -10.42 -0.33 -4.57
CA ALA A 120 -11.72 -0.94 -4.26
C ALA A 120 -12.50 -1.47 -5.48
N LYS A 121 -12.07 -1.20 -6.73
CA LYS A 121 -12.86 -1.52 -7.92
C LYS A 121 -12.11 -2.30 -9.02
N LEU A 122 -10.78 -2.44 -8.95
CA LEU A 122 -10.02 -3.11 -10.00
C LEU A 122 -10.22 -4.62 -9.97
N THR A 123 -10.34 -5.21 -11.15
CA THR A 123 -10.39 -6.65 -11.44
C THR A 123 -9.08 -7.07 -12.12
N LEU A 124 -8.85 -8.36 -12.33
CA LEU A 124 -7.67 -8.82 -13.07
C LEU A 124 -7.68 -8.40 -14.55
N ASP A 125 -8.85 -8.04 -15.09
CA ASP A 125 -8.97 -7.58 -16.47
C ASP A 125 -8.49 -6.13 -16.66
N ASP A 126 -8.37 -5.38 -15.57
CA ASP A 126 -7.78 -4.04 -15.56
C ASP A 126 -6.24 -4.04 -15.60
N PHE A 127 -5.62 -5.23 -15.66
CA PHE A 127 -4.16 -5.37 -15.73
C PHE A 127 -3.74 -5.97 -17.07
N GLU A 128 -2.67 -5.46 -17.66
CA GLU A 128 -2.08 -6.05 -18.86
C GLU A 128 -1.35 -7.36 -18.51
N ILE A 129 -2.02 -8.48 -18.71
CA ILE A 129 -1.49 -9.82 -18.42
C ILE A 129 -1.63 -10.66 -19.69
N LYS A 130 -0.51 -11.12 -20.25
CA LYS A 130 -0.53 -12.02 -21.41
C LYS A 130 -1.22 -13.33 -21.07
N ASP A 131 -2.04 -13.87 -21.99
CA ASP A 131 -2.87 -15.06 -21.76
C ASP A 131 -2.13 -16.27 -21.17
N PRO A 132 -0.95 -16.68 -21.68
CA PRO A 132 -0.22 -17.81 -21.08
C PRO A 132 0.13 -17.57 -19.62
N LEU A 133 0.50 -16.33 -19.25
CA LEU A 133 0.85 -15.96 -17.89
C LEU A 133 -0.38 -15.88 -17.00
N ARG A 134 -1.48 -15.34 -17.50
CA ARG A 134 -2.77 -15.32 -16.79
C ARG A 134 -3.21 -16.74 -16.39
N ALA A 135 -3.14 -17.68 -17.31
CA ALA A 135 -3.47 -19.09 -17.06
C ALA A 135 -2.55 -19.71 -16.01
N GLN A 136 -1.25 -19.41 -16.05
CA GLN A 136 -0.28 -19.90 -15.05
C GLN A 136 -0.55 -19.34 -13.66
N ILE A 137 -0.77 -18.02 -13.53
CA ILE A 137 -1.11 -17.38 -12.25
C ILE A 137 -2.41 -17.96 -11.71
N THR A 138 -3.46 -18.04 -12.53
CA THR A 138 -4.76 -18.61 -12.13
C THR A 138 -4.62 -20.04 -11.65
N GLY A 139 -3.96 -20.90 -12.42
CA GLY A 139 -3.71 -22.29 -12.06
C GLY A 139 -2.87 -22.45 -10.78
N HIS A 140 -1.91 -21.55 -10.55
CA HIS A 140 -1.11 -21.51 -9.32
C HIS A 140 -1.97 -21.18 -8.10
N LEU A 141 -2.78 -20.12 -8.19
CA LEU A 141 -3.66 -19.66 -7.11
C LEU A 141 -4.75 -20.67 -6.77
N VAL A 142 -5.39 -21.29 -7.76
CA VAL A 142 -6.42 -22.33 -7.56
C VAL A 142 -5.87 -23.54 -6.81
N ARG A 143 -4.59 -23.89 -7.01
CA ARG A 143 -3.90 -24.96 -6.27
C ARG A 143 -3.40 -24.53 -4.88
N GLY A 144 -3.77 -23.35 -4.39
CA GLY A 144 -3.34 -22.85 -3.09
C GLY A 144 -1.90 -22.33 -3.07
N GLY A 145 -1.35 -21.95 -4.24
CA GLY A 145 -0.02 -21.39 -4.35
C GLY A 145 0.09 -20.03 -3.67
N SER A 146 1.27 -19.73 -3.17
CA SER A 146 1.63 -18.44 -2.56
C SER A 146 2.17 -17.47 -3.59
N LEU A 147 1.99 -16.16 -3.39
CA LEU A 147 2.38 -15.14 -4.35
C LEU A 147 3.13 -13.98 -3.71
N LEU A 148 4.30 -13.66 -4.23
CA LEU A 148 5.03 -12.43 -3.94
C LEU A 148 4.88 -11.46 -5.10
N VAL A 149 4.18 -10.35 -4.87
CA VAL A 149 3.96 -9.30 -5.88
C VAL A 149 5.05 -8.25 -5.74
N SER A 150 5.87 -8.13 -6.75
CA SER A 150 7.03 -7.25 -6.79
C SER A 150 6.86 -6.11 -7.78
N GLY A 151 7.53 -5.00 -7.57
CA GLY A 151 7.54 -3.87 -8.48
C GLY A 151 7.93 -2.56 -7.79
N PRO A 152 8.25 -1.51 -8.55
CA PRO A 152 8.55 -0.19 -8.01
C PRO A 152 7.32 0.45 -7.34
N THR A 153 7.55 1.57 -6.66
CA THR A 153 6.44 2.36 -6.08
C THR A 153 5.46 2.78 -7.16
N GLY A 154 4.16 2.65 -6.87
CA GLY A 154 3.11 3.05 -7.81
C GLY A 154 2.90 2.08 -8.99
N SER A 155 3.55 0.91 -9.04
CA SER A 155 3.36 -0.08 -10.11
C SER A 155 2.06 -0.89 -10.01
N GLY A 156 1.21 -0.63 -9.02
CA GLY A 156 -0.07 -1.32 -8.87
C GLY A 156 -0.03 -2.64 -8.09
N LYS A 157 1.03 -2.91 -7.31
CA LYS A 157 1.18 -4.15 -6.51
C LYS A 157 0.00 -4.44 -5.61
N SER A 158 -0.36 -3.49 -4.74
CA SER A 158 -1.49 -3.65 -3.80
C SER A 158 -2.81 -3.77 -4.55
N SER A 159 -2.98 -3.04 -5.66
CA SER A 159 -4.16 -3.14 -6.53
C SER A 159 -4.31 -4.52 -7.17
N PHE A 160 -3.20 -5.06 -7.68
CA PHE A 160 -3.18 -6.42 -8.24
C PHE A 160 -3.48 -7.46 -7.17
N LEU A 161 -2.85 -7.34 -6.01
CA LEU A 161 -3.10 -8.25 -4.88
C LEU A 161 -4.57 -8.18 -4.43
N ALA A 162 -5.16 -6.98 -4.33
CA ALA A 162 -6.57 -6.80 -4.02
C ALA A 162 -7.50 -7.48 -5.06
N ALA A 163 -7.19 -7.36 -6.36
CA ALA A 163 -7.94 -8.03 -7.43
C ALA A 163 -7.85 -9.55 -7.31
N VAL A 164 -6.66 -10.11 -7.04
CA VAL A 164 -6.44 -11.54 -6.79
C VAL A 164 -7.26 -12.02 -5.59
N LEU A 165 -7.16 -11.32 -4.46
CA LEU A 165 -7.88 -11.69 -3.24
C LEU A 165 -9.39 -11.70 -3.44
N ARG A 166 -9.92 -10.68 -4.11
CA ARG A 166 -11.34 -10.55 -4.38
C ARG A 166 -11.85 -11.63 -5.32
N GLN A 167 -11.10 -11.96 -6.37
CA GLN A 167 -11.53 -12.93 -7.37
C GLN A 167 -11.42 -14.38 -6.89
N PHE A 168 -10.36 -14.74 -6.16
CA PHE A 168 -10.07 -16.13 -5.83
C PHE A 168 -10.31 -16.51 -4.37
N PHE A 169 -10.35 -15.53 -3.46
CA PHE A 169 -10.33 -15.78 -2.02
C PHE A 169 -11.49 -15.13 -1.25
N SER A 170 -12.45 -14.47 -1.91
CA SER A 170 -13.56 -13.76 -1.25
C SER A 170 -14.38 -14.65 -0.28
N ASN A 171 -14.45 -15.95 -0.53
CA ASN A 171 -15.14 -16.95 0.31
C ASN A 171 -14.19 -17.69 1.27
N ARG A 172 -12.95 -17.25 1.41
CA ARG A 172 -11.93 -17.82 2.30
C ARG A 172 -11.70 -16.92 3.51
N ARG A 173 -11.26 -17.52 4.60
CA ARG A 173 -10.87 -16.78 5.80
C ARG A 173 -9.43 -16.28 5.62
N MET A 174 -9.29 -15.07 5.13
CA MET A 174 -7.98 -14.43 4.93
C MET A 174 -7.65 -13.55 6.13
N VAL A 175 -6.40 -13.57 6.57
CA VAL A 175 -5.88 -12.60 7.54
C VAL A 175 -4.93 -11.66 6.82
N ILE A 176 -5.23 -10.36 6.83
CA ILE A 176 -4.46 -9.31 6.18
C ILE A 176 -3.71 -8.53 7.26
N ILE A 177 -2.39 -8.41 7.10
CA ILE A 177 -1.50 -7.72 8.03
C ILE A 177 -0.85 -6.56 7.31
N GLU A 178 -1.07 -5.34 7.79
CA GLU A 178 -0.57 -4.12 7.18
C GLU A 178 0.01 -3.16 8.22
N THR A 179 0.90 -2.28 7.79
CA THR A 179 1.35 -1.12 8.58
C THR A 179 0.49 0.11 8.30
N VAL A 180 -0.10 0.17 7.12
CA VAL A 180 -1.08 1.16 6.69
C VAL A 180 -2.14 0.42 5.90
N GLU A 181 -3.39 0.56 6.30
CA GLU A 181 -4.51 -0.14 5.66
C GLU A 181 -4.67 0.29 4.19
N GLU A 182 -4.43 -0.65 3.29
CA GLU A 182 -4.64 -0.48 1.85
C GLU A 182 -5.67 -1.49 1.31
N LEU A 183 -5.78 -2.66 1.94
CA LEU A 183 -6.57 -3.80 1.48
C LEU A 183 -7.88 -3.98 2.26
N ASP A 184 -8.38 -2.91 2.87
CA ASP A 184 -9.65 -2.96 3.61
C ASP A 184 -10.87 -3.09 2.69
N GLY A 185 -11.98 -3.62 3.24
CA GLY A 185 -13.28 -3.70 2.56
C GLY A 185 -13.36 -4.68 1.40
N LEU A 186 -12.40 -5.59 1.23
CA LEU A 186 -12.38 -6.56 0.12
C LEU A 186 -13.41 -7.69 0.29
N SER A 187 -13.63 -8.15 1.51
CA SER A 187 -14.61 -9.20 1.86
C SER A 187 -14.91 -9.19 3.35
N SER A 188 -16.13 -9.54 3.74
CA SER A 188 -16.52 -9.74 5.15
C SER A 188 -15.82 -10.93 5.82
N ASN A 189 -15.22 -11.83 5.04
CA ASN A 189 -14.47 -12.98 5.54
C ASN A 189 -12.99 -12.65 5.81
N PHE A 190 -12.56 -11.43 5.51
CA PHE A 190 -11.19 -10.99 5.74
C PHE A 190 -11.05 -10.34 7.12
N LEU A 191 -9.97 -10.67 7.80
CA LEU A 191 -9.61 -10.09 9.09
C LEU A 191 -8.42 -9.17 8.88
N ASN A 192 -8.64 -7.87 9.05
CA ASN A 192 -7.59 -6.87 8.91
C ASN A 192 -6.93 -6.62 10.27
N MET A 193 -5.60 -6.76 10.30
CA MET A 193 -4.74 -6.53 11.46
C MET A 193 -3.73 -5.44 11.10
N VAL A 194 -3.66 -4.38 11.89
CA VAL A 194 -2.81 -3.22 11.61
C VAL A 194 -1.70 -3.13 12.63
N ALA A 195 -0.45 -3.13 12.15
CA ALA A 195 0.70 -2.85 12.98
C ALA A 195 0.68 -1.37 13.43
N ARG A 196 1.13 -1.12 14.63
CA ARG A 196 1.19 0.25 15.16
C ARG A 196 2.55 0.56 15.76
N PRO A 197 3.04 1.79 15.61
CA PRO A 197 4.25 2.25 16.29
C PRO A 197 4.02 2.32 17.80
N PRO A 198 5.08 2.44 18.61
CA PRO A 198 4.95 2.70 20.03
C PRO A 198 4.24 4.04 20.26
N ASN A 199 3.57 4.14 21.41
CA ASN A 199 2.99 5.40 21.86
C ASN A 199 4.08 6.39 22.32
N LEU A 200 3.66 7.55 22.83
CA LEU A 200 4.56 8.62 23.29
C LEU A 200 5.52 8.20 24.40
N ALA A 201 5.14 7.21 25.21
CA ALA A 201 5.98 6.67 26.26
C ALA A 201 6.91 5.55 25.75
N GLY A 202 6.95 5.31 24.45
CA GLY A 202 7.77 4.25 23.84
C GLY A 202 7.20 2.83 24.01
N VAL A 203 5.96 2.68 24.46
CA VAL A 203 5.32 1.40 24.76
C VAL A 203 4.13 1.13 23.83
N GLY A 204 3.69 -0.12 23.78
CA GLY A 204 2.49 -0.53 23.02
C GLY A 204 2.71 -0.69 21.53
N ALA A 205 3.95 -0.78 21.06
CA ALA A 205 4.25 -1.16 19.69
C ALA A 205 3.70 -2.55 19.36
N VAL A 206 3.11 -2.70 18.19
CA VAL A 206 2.65 -3.98 17.65
C VAL A 206 3.24 -4.13 16.25
N SER A 207 4.20 -5.04 16.10
CA SER A 207 4.89 -5.25 14.82
C SER A 207 4.08 -6.16 13.88
N ALA A 208 4.28 -6.02 12.57
CA ALA A 208 3.69 -6.92 11.59
C ALA A 208 4.14 -8.38 11.80
N SER A 209 5.38 -8.59 12.23
CA SER A 209 5.90 -9.92 12.55
C SER A 209 5.17 -10.55 13.75
N TRP A 210 4.85 -9.79 14.79
CA TRP A 210 4.05 -10.28 15.91
C TRP A 210 2.62 -10.60 15.48
N LEU A 211 1.98 -9.71 14.71
CA LEU A 211 0.65 -9.95 14.15
C LEU A 211 0.60 -11.21 13.29
N PHE A 212 1.67 -11.48 12.54
CA PHE A 212 1.77 -12.70 11.75
C PHE A 212 1.72 -13.96 12.62
N GLN A 213 2.43 -13.98 13.75
CA GLN A 213 2.39 -15.10 14.69
C GLN A 213 1.00 -15.29 15.30
N GLU A 214 0.30 -14.20 15.61
CA GLU A 214 -1.08 -14.27 16.09
C GLU A 214 -2.06 -14.74 14.99
N ALA A 215 -1.85 -14.30 13.74
CA ALA A 215 -2.64 -14.72 12.59
C ALA A 215 -2.65 -16.25 12.41
N LEU A 216 -1.53 -16.93 12.62
CA LEU A 216 -1.44 -18.39 12.51
C LEU A 216 -2.37 -19.11 13.49
N ARG A 217 -2.72 -18.48 14.62
CA ARG A 217 -3.62 -19.04 15.64
C ARG A 217 -5.10 -18.83 15.31
N LEU A 218 -5.41 -17.99 14.33
CA LEU A 218 -6.77 -17.64 13.91
C LEU A 218 -7.36 -18.61 12.89
N ARG A 219 -6.64 -19.73 12.59
CA ARG A 219 -7.02 -20.72 11.56
C ARG A 219 -7.35 -20.07 10.21
N PRO A 220 -6.42 -19.34 9.62
CA PRO A 220 -6.62 -18.72 8.33
C PRO A 220 -6.54 -19.75 7.20
N ASP A 221 -7.31 -19.54 6.13
CA ASP A 221 -7.11 -20.24 4.85
C ASP A 221 -5.93 -19.64 4.07
N GLY A 222 -5.53 -18.41 4.39
CA GLY A 222 -4.37 -17.74 3.84
C GLY A 222 -4.02 -16.48 4.62
N ILE A 223 -2.77 -16.03 4.48
CA ILE A 223 -2.26 -14.83 5.15
C ILE A 223 -1.69 -13.86 4.12
N VAL A 224 -2.01 -12.60 4.30
CA VAL A 224 -1.53 -11.50 3.44
C VAL A 224 -0.66 -10.57 4.26
N ILE A 225 0.54 -10.26 3.77
CA ILE A 225 1.36 -9.17 4.28
C ILE A 225 1.31 -8.04 3.25
N GLY A 226 0.72 -6.90 3.61
CA GLY A 226 0.54 -5.76 2.71
C GLY A 226 1.84 -5.37 2.03
N GLU A 227 2.93 -5.25 2.79
CA GLU A 227 4.26 -5.00 2.24
C GLU A 227 5.37 -5.58 3.14
N ILE A 228 6.34 -6.26 2.52
CA ILE A 228 7.53 -6.75 3.19
C ILE A 228 8.61 -5.65 3.14
N ARG A 229 8.99 -5.17 4.36
CA ARG A 229 10.04 -4.15 4.54
C ARG A 229 11.14 -4.58 5.51
N GLY A 230 10.89 -5.56 6.39
CA GLY A 230 11.77 -5.95 7.47
C GLY A 230 11.54 -7.37 7.98
N GLN A 231 11.38 -7.50 9.30
CA GLN A 231 11.33 -8.80 10.01
C GLN A 231 10.15 -9.70 9.58
N GLU A 232 9.09 -9.16 9.05
CA GLU A 232 7.96 -9.92 8.49
C GLU A 232 8.36 -10.80 7.30
N ALA A 233 9.49 -10.53 6.67
CA ALA A 233 10.06 -11.39 5.63
C ALA A 233 10.35 -12.81 6.13
N ALA A 234 10.94 -12.93 7.33
CA ALA A 234 11.25 -14.23 7.94
C ALA A 234 9.95 -14.99 8.29
N ALA A 235 8.92 -14.29 8.78
CA ALA A 235 7.63 -14.86 9.09
C ALA A 235 6.92 -15.38 7.83
N PHE A 236 6.91 -14.58 6.76
CA PHE A 236 6.36 -14.96 5.46
C PHE A 236 7.08 -16.20 4.87
N ALA A 237 8.40 -16.17 4.87
CA ALA A 237 9.22 -17.27 4.39
C ALA A 237 8.99 -18.56 5.21
N GLY A 238 8.96 -18.43 6.53
CA GLY A 238 8.71 -19.54 7.46
C GLY A 238 7.34 -20.19 7.27
N ALA A 239 6.29 -19.39 7.04
CA ALA A 239 4.95 -19.93 6.79
C ALA A 239 4.89 -20.75 5.49
N ILE A 240 5.44 -20.24 4.40
CA ILE A 240 5.49 -20.96 3.14
C ILE A 240 6.29 -22.25 3.29
N SER A 241 7.45 -22.21 3.97
CA SER A 241 8.31 -23.37 4.20
C SER A 241 7.65 -24.44 5.09
N SER A 242 6.80 -24.04 6.01
CA SER A 242 6.02 -24.96 6.88
C SER A 242 4.73 -25.47 6.23
N GLY A 243 4.52 -25.16 4.95
CA GLY A 243 3.39 -25.70 4.19
C GLY A 243 2.09 -24.90 4.30
N HIS A 244 2.11 -23.68 4.83
CA HIS A 244 0.95 -22.83 4.79
C HIS A 244 0.66 -22.43 3.34
N ALA A 245 -0.53 -22.77 2.86
CA ALA A 245 -1.01 -22.40 1.55
C ALA A 245 -1.45 -20.92 1.51
N SER A 246 -1.48 -20.36 0.30
CA SER A 246 -2.09 -19.05 0.05
C SER A 246 -1.51 -17.92 0.92
N CYS A 247 -0.17 -17.88 1.03
CA CYS A 247 0.54 -16.76 1.62
C CYS A 247 0.85 -15.70 0.55
N PHE A 248 0.40 -14.48 0.77
CA PHE A 248 0.55 -13.37 -0.18
C PHE A 248 1.31 -12.20 0.43
N ALA A 249 2.16 -11.57 -0.36
CA ALA A 249 2.83 -10.34 0.07
C ALA A 249 3.16 -9.43 -1.11
N THR A 250 3.41 -8.15 -0.82
CA THR A 250 4.07 -7.25 -1.76
C THR A 250 5.50 -6.94 -1.32
N ILE A 251 6.37 -6.62 -2.28
CA ILE A 251 7.75 -6.20 -2.02
C ILE A 251 8.20 -5.17 -3.08
N HIS A 252 8.98 -4.19 -2.67
CA HIS A 252 9.58 -3.25 -3.60
C HIS A 252 10.86 -3.83 -4.23
N SER A 253 10.86 -4.02 -5.54
CA SER A 253 12.07 -4.35 -6.31
C SER A 253 11.91 -4.00 -7.79
N GLY A 254 13.02 -4.01 -8.53
CA GLY A 254 13.05 -3.72 -9.97
C GLY A 254 12.93 -4.95 -10.86
N SER A 255 13.12 -6.17 -10.32
CA SER A 255 13.04 -7.42 -11.09
C SER A 255 12.68 -8.60 -10.20
N VAL A 256 12.30 -9.72 -10.81
CA VAL A 256 12.03 -11.00 -10.12
C VAL A 256 13.26 -11.45 -9.32
N GLU A 257 14.45 -11.34 -9.89
CA GLU A 257 15.69 -11.71 -9.23
C GLU A 257 15.98 -10.81 -8.02
N GLN A 258 15.85 -9.49 -8.19
CA GLN A 258 16.01 -8.55 -7.08
C GLN A 258 14.98 -8.78 -5.97
N ALA A 259 13.74 -9.18 -6.31
CA ALA A 259 12.72 -9.52 -5.31
C ALA A 259 13.14 -10.72 -4.46
N ARG A 260 13.67 -11.78 -5.09
CA ARG A 260 14.22 -12.95 -4.41
C ARG A 260 15.37 -12.58 -3.49
N ASN A 261 16.37 -11.86 -4.03
CA ASN A 261 17.54 -11.43 -3.28
C ASN A 261 17.16 -10.55 -2.08
N ARG A 262 16.21 -9.61 -2.27
CA ARG A 262 15.71 -8.77 -1.20
C ARG A 262 14.98 -9.58 -0.12
N LEU A 263 14.10 -10.50 -0.53
CA LEU A 263 13.42 -11.38 0.42
C LEU A 263 14.43 -12.23 1.20
N THR A 264 15.42 -12.81 0.52
CA THR A 264 16.50 -13.60 1.13
C THR A 264 17.28 -12.77 2.15
N TRP A 265 17.67 -11.57 1.79
CA TRP A 265 18.38 -10.66 2.70
C TRP A 265 17.55 -10.30 3.94
N LEU A 266 16.26 -9.99 3.76
CA LEU A 266 15.37 -9.61 4.86
C LEU A 266 14.99 -10.82 5.75
N ALA A 267 14.81 -11.99 5.19
CA ALA A 267 14.42 -13.21 5.93
C ALA A 267 15.59 -13.92 6.60
N GLY A 268 16.83 -13.63 6.18
CA GLY A 268 18.04 -14.33 6.61
C GLY A 268 18.29 -15.62 5.78
N GLU A 269 19.56 -15.97 5.63
CA GLU A 269 19.97 -17.07 4.73
C GLU A 269 19.40 -18.45 5.10
N ALA A 270 19.29 -18.77 6.37
CA ALA A 270 18.80 -20.09 6.82
C ALA A 270 17.32 -20.31 6.44
N THR A 271 16.48 -19.30 6.69
CA THR A 271 15.06 -19.31 6.35
C THR A 271 14.86 -19.32 4.85
N SER A 272 15.69 -18.60 4.13
CA SER A 272 15.63 -18.49 2.66
C SER A 272 15.99 -19.79 1.96
N ARG A 273 16.96 -20.54 2.45
CA ARG A 273 17.31 -21.88 1.88
C ARG A 273 16.13 -22.84 1.95
N GLN A 274 15.35 -22.84 3.02
CA GLN A 274 14.13 -23.63 3.14
C GLN A 274 13.07 -23.21 2.12
N LEU A 275 12.93 -21.92 1.90
CA LEU A 275 11.99 -21.35 0.95
C LEU A 275 12.34 -21.70 -0.49
N LEU A 276 13.64 -21.71 -0.82
CA LEU A 276 14.15 -21.98 -2.15
C LEU A 276 14.13 -23.47 -2.52
N SER A 277 14.04 -24.38 -1.55
CA SER A 277 14.16 -25.83 -1.76
C SER A 277 12.84 -26.55 -2.06
N GLY A 278 11.79 -25.89 -2.56
CA GLY A 278 10.56 -26.58 -2.96
C GLY A 278 9.25 -25.88 -2.62
N SER A 279 9.28 -24.58 -2.43
CA SER A 279 8.04 -23.83 -2.09
C SER A 279 7.09 -23.73 -3.29
N ASN A 280 5.79 -23.94 -3.03
CA ASN A 280 4.72 -23.60 -3.95
C ASN A 280 4.46 -22.08 -3.92
N ALA A 281 5.47 -21.29 -4.28
CA ALA A 281 5.38 -19.83 -4.30
C ALA A 281 5.91 -19.26 -5.63
N MET A 282 5.21 -18.24 -6.12
CA MET A 282 5.52 -17.53 -7.36
C MET A 282 5.85 -16.08 -7.06
N VAL A 283 6.81 -15.52 -7.80
CA VAL A 283 7.03 -14.06 -7.86
C VAL A 283 6.41 -13.52 -9.13
N VAL A 284 5.66 -12.43 -9.01
CA VAL A 284 5.13 -11.67 -10.14
C VAL A 284 5.72 -10.27 -10.09
N GLN A 285 6.39 -9.87 -11.17
CA GLN A 285 6.97 -8.53 -11.31
C GLN A 285 6.02 -7.61 -12.06
N MET A 286 5.65 -6.54 -11.41
CA MET A 286 4.80 -5.49 -11.96
C MET A 286 5.59 -4.28 -12.41
N SER A 287 5.12 -3.62 -13.44
CA SER A 287 5.61 -2.33 -13.92
C SER A 287 4.45 -1.44 -14.34
N ARG A 288 4.65 -0.13 -14.31
CA ARG A 288 3.87 0.82 -15.12
C ARG A 288 4.62 0.98 -16.43
N GLY A 289 3.95 0.89 -17.56
CA GLY A 289 4.56 1.18 -18.84
C GLY A 289 4.59 0.03 -19.84
N GLY A 290 3.58 -0.84 -19.83
CA GLY A 290 3.25 -1.70 -20.97
C GLY A 290 2.81 -0.87 -22.19
N ASN A 291 1.95 -1.40 -23.03
CA ASN A 291 1.39 -0.70 -24.21
C ASN A 291 0.52 0.51 -23.82
N SER A 292 0.08 0.60 -22.56
CA SER A 292 -0.61 1.75 -22.00
C SER A 292 -0.06 2.07 -20.60
N PRO A 293 0.59 3.22 -20.40
CA PRO A 293 1.21 3.60 -19.12
C PRO A 293 0.20 3.82 -17.96
N ALA A 294 -1.07 3.96 -18.28
CA ALA A 294 -2.14 4.06 -17.28
C ALA A 294 -2.52 2.69 -16.69
N ILE A 295 -2.16 1.58 -17.37
CA ILE A 295 -2.53 0.22 -16.99
C ILE A 295 -1.29 -0.47 -16.41
N PRO A 296 -1.33 -0.93 -15.14
CA PRO A 296 -0.25 -1.74 -14.60
C PRO A 296 -0.11 -3.07 -15.37
N ALA A 297 1.13 -3.43 -15.71
CA ALA A 297 1.41 -4.65 -16.45
C ALA A 297 2.25 -5.62 -15.63
N ILE A 298 2.10 -6.93 -15.89
CA ILE A 298 3.02 -7.94 -15.41
C ILE A 298 4.12 -8.12 -16.45
N VAL A 299 5.34 -7.72 -16.10
CA VAL A 299 6.51 -7.75 -16.99
C VAL A 299 7.46 -8.93 -16.74
N GLY A 300 7.25 -9.66 -15.65
CA GLY A 300 8.05 -10.82 -15.30
C GLY A 300 7.38 -11.71 -14.26
N TYR A 301 7.74 -12.99 -14.27
CA TYR A 301 7.31 -13.96 -13.26
C TYR A 301 8.33 -15.09 -13.15
N GLY A 302 8.24 -15.85 -12.07
CA GLY A 302 9.07 -17.03 -11.90
C GLY A 302 8.79 -17.70 -10.55
N PRO A 303 9.25 -18.93 -10.36
CA PRO A 303 9.16 -19.58 -9.05
C PRO A 303 9.93 -18.76 -8.02
N LEU A 304 9.46 -18.73 -6.80
CA LEU A 304 10.23 -18.14 -5.70
C LEU A 304 11.43 -19.04 -5.36
N SER A 305 11.26 -20.36 -5.53
CA SER A 305 12.32 -21.36 -5.51
C SER A 305 13.10 -21.33 -6.84
N GLY A 306 14.39 -21.21 -6.79
CA GLY A 306 15.21 -21.35 -7.98
C GLY A 306 16.18 -20.21 -8.23
N LEU A 307 17.22 -20.24 -7.45
CA LEU A 307 18.59 -19.94 -7.85
C LEU A 307 19.40 -21.20 -7.52
N GLN A 308 19.69 -22.01 -8.52
CA GLN A 308 20.90 -22.80 -8.53
C GLN A 308 22.00 -21.97 -9.16
#